data_e34fd5cf723737d9fcd7d122e369925c
#
_entry.id   e34fd5cf723737d9fcd7d122e369925c
#
_cell.length_a   1.000
_cell.length_b   1.000
_cell.length_c   1.000
_cell.angle_alpha   90.00
_cell.angle_beta   90.00
_cell.angle_gamma   90.00
#
_symmetry.space_group_name_H-M   'P 1'
#
loop_
_entity.id
_entity.type
_entity.pdbx_description
1 polymer ?
#
loop_
_entity_poly.entity_id
_entity_poly.type
_entity_poly.pdbx_seq_one_letter_code
_entity_poly.pdbx_strand_id
1 'polypeptide(L)'
;MNKITIIGTGSVGATIAYTLNTMGIASEIVLIDINTEKALGEALDIRQGNSFFGGNCSIYAGDYCDAAGSNIVILTSGIARKPGQTRLELAQTNVNITKSILPQITKYAPNAIYIIVSNPVDILTYVFFKQSGLPANHIIGSGTVLDTSRLRARLSEYYNINQTNVHAYVFGEHGDSSFVPWSVANISGVPIKDCPQLITTPGMISPALDFAEIETYVKKSGGRVIARKGATFYAVSAAGCHICKCLH
;
A
#
# COMPACT_ATOMS: atom_id res chain seq x y z
N MET A 1 2.02 -19.80 -11.37
CA MET A 1 1.71 -19.85 -9.92
C MET A 1 2.48 -18.73 -9.28
N ASN A 2 1.81 -17.93 -8.44
CA ASN A 2 2.43 -16.77 -7.81
C ASN A 2 2.59 -17.00 -6.33
N LYS A 3 3.82 -17.16 -5.92
CA LYS A 3 4.20 -17.19 -4.51
C LYS A 3 4.52 -15.77 -4.04
N ILE A 4 3.84 -15.34 -2.97
CA ILE A 4 4.04 -14.04 -2.36
C ILE A 4 4.39 -14.23 -0.89
N THR A 5 5.51 -13.64 -0.46
CA THR A 5 5.90 -13.62 0.96
C THR A 5 5.60 -12.25 1.55
N ILE A 6 4.98 -12.22 2.73
CA ILE A 6 4.66 -11.00 3.47
C ILE A 6 5.43 -11.01 4.78
N ILE A 7 6.26 -10.00 5.01
CA ILE A 7 7.05 -9.84 6.23
C ILE A 7 6.42 -8.76 7.10
N GLY A 8 5.94 -9.17 8.25
CA GLY A 8 5.12 -8.40 9.17
C GLY A 8 3.63 -8.76 9.05
N THR A 9 3.07 -9.41 10.06
CA THR A 9 1.65 -9.82 10.11
C THR A 9 0.83 -8.91 11.03
N GLY A 10 1.19 -7.61 11.04
CA GLY A 10 0.34 -6.58 11.63
C GLY A 10 -0.94 -6.38 10.82
N SER A 11 -1.76 -5.41 11.22
CA SER A 11 -3.04 -5.13 10.54
C SER A 11 -2.89 -4.93 9.02
N VAL A 12 -1.79 -4.33 8.56
CA VAL A 12 -1.54 -4.13 7.12
C VAL A 12 -1.19 -5.44 6.44
N GLY A 13 -0.21 -6.20 6.96
CA GLY A 13 0.24 -7.45 6.33
C GLY A 13 -0.84 -8.52 6.29
N ALA A 14 -1.57 -8.71 7.39
CA ALA A 14 -2.70 -9.65 7.44
C ALA A 14 -3.82 -9.24 6.45
N THR A 15 -4.14 -7.94 6.36
CA THR A 15 -5.12 -7.46 5.39
C THR A 15 -4.64 -7.61 3.95
N ILE A 16 -3.34 -7.43 3.66
CA ILE A 16 -2.76 -7.73 2.34
C ILE A 16 -2.94 -9.22 2.01
N ALA A 17 -2.59 -10.12 2.92
CA ALA A 17 -2.73 -11.56 2.73
C ALA A 17 -4.18 -11.95 2.42
N TYR A 18 -5.12 -11.46 3.23
CA TYR A 18 -6.55 -11.67 3.01
C TYR A 18 -7.01 -11.14 1.65
N THR A 19 -6.60 -9.93 1.29
CA THR A 19 -6.99 -9.30 0.02
C THR A 19 -6.41 -10.03 -1.19
N LEU A 20 -5.13 -10.41 -1.15
CA LEU A 20 -4.48 -11.20 -2.22
C LEU A 20 -5.20 -12.53 -2.44
N ASN A 21 -5.57 -13.20 -1.34
CA ASN A 21 -6.34 -14.44 -1.38
C ASN A 21 -7.73 -14.22 -1.99
N THR A 22 -8.48 -13.26 -1.49
CA THR A 22 -9.84 -12.94 -1.97
C THR A 22 -9.87 -12.54 -3.44
N MET A 23 -8.85 -11.82 -3.90
CA MET A 23 -8.72 -11.39 -5.30
C MET A 23 -8.14 -12.47 -6.22
N GLY A 24 -7.69 -13.61 -5.69
CA GLY A 24 -7.07 -14.69 -6.47
C GLY A 24 -5.74 -14.30 -7.13
N ILE A 25 -5.00 -13.36 -6.55
CA ILE A 25 -3.72 -12.85 -7.10
C ILE A 25 -2.57 -13.82 -6.81
N ALA A 26 -2.59 -14.47 -5.64
CA ALA A 26 -1.57 -15.40 -5.22
C ALA A 26 -2.11 -16.84 -5.17
N SER A 27 -1.27 -17.81 -5.54
CA SER A 27 -1.53 -19.24 -5.34
C SER A 27 -0.87 -19.77 -4.07
N GLU A 28 0.12 -19.04 -3.54
CA GLU A 28 0.82 -19.36 -2.30
C GLU A 28 1.20 -18.07 -1.57
N ILE A 29 0.89 -17.99 -0.28
CA ILE A 29 1.21 -16.86 0.60
C ILE A 29 1.95 -17.38 1.83
N VAL A 30 3.16 -16.84 2.04
CA VAL A 30 3.96 -17.09 3.24
C VAL A 30 3.89 -15.88 4.14
N LEU A 31 3.53 -16.08 5.41
CA LEU A 31 3.48 -15.04 6.44
C LEU A 31 4.67 -15.18 7.38
N ILE A 32 5.50 -14.15 7.46
CA ILE A 32 6.67 -14.10 8.33
C ILE A 32 6.51 -12.96 9.33
N ASP A 33 6.64 -13.26 10.62
CA ASP A 33 6.63 -12.26 11.68
C ASP A 33 7.57 -12.66 12.82
N ILE A 34 8.10 -11.71 13.54
CA ILE A 34 8.88 -11.97 14.77
C ILE A 34 8.02 -12.66 15.83
N ASN A 35 6.71 -12.39 15.82
CA ASN A 35 5.70 -13.13 16.60
C ASN A 35 5.12 -14.25 15.73
N THR A 36 5.78 -15.40 15.75
CA THR A 36 5.42 -16.58 14.96
C THR A 36 4.02 -17.10 15.26
N GLU A 37 3.60 -17.07 16.53
CA GLU A 37 2.26 -17.48 16.94
C GLU A 37 1.18 -16.59 16.32
N LYS A 38 1.45 -15.28 16.24
CA LYS A 38 0.54 -14.36 15.57
C LYS A 38 0.47 -14.65 14.06
N ALA A 39 1.62 -14.86 13.40
CA ALA A 39 1.65 -15.21 11.98
C ALA A 39 0.87 -16.50 11.70
N LEU A 40 1.01 -17.50 12.58
CA LEU A 40 0.26 -18.75 12.50
C LEU A 40 -1.26 -18.53 12.64
N GLY A 41 -1.67 -17.72 13.62
CA GLY A 41 -3.08 -17.36 13.83
C GLY A 41 -3.70 -16.68 12.61
N GLU A 42 -3.01 -15.66 12.05
CA GLU A 42 -3.48 -14.96 10.85
C GLU A 42 -3.56 -15.90 9.64
N ALA A 43 -2.55 -16.76 9.44
CA ALA A 43 -2.56 -17.74 8.36
C ALA A 43 -3.71 -18.74 8.47
N LEU A 44 -3.99 -19.22 9.68
CA LEU A 44 -5.09 -20.15 9.95
C LEU A 44 -6.45 -19.50 9.66
N ASP A 45 -6.68 -18.31 10.19
CA ASP A 45 -7.95 -17.59 10.02
C ASP A 45 -8.24 -17.28 8.55
N ILE A 46 -7.26 -16.73 7.83
CA ILE A 46 -7.42 -16.42 6.40
C ILE A 46 -7.66 -17.70 5.58
N ARG A 47 -6.90 -18.78 5.85
CA ARG A 47 -7.03 -20.05 5.15
C ARG A 47 -8.39 -20.72 5.36
N GLN A 48 -8.97 -20.60 6.54
CA GLN A 48 -10.31 -21.13 6.84
C GLN A 48 -11.41 -20.50 5.99
N GLY A 49 -11.18 -19.28 5.47
CA GLY A 49 -12.07 -18.59 4.54
C GLY A 49 -12.01 -19.10 3.08
N ASN A 50 -11.02 -19.92 2.71
CA ASN A 50 -10.79 -20.30 1.30
C ASN A 50 -11.99 -20.97 0.63
N SER A 51 -12.80 -21.73 1.39
CA SER A 51 -14.00 -22.37 0.84
C SER A 51 -15.07 -21.40 0.34
N PHE A 52 -15.00 -20.14 0.74
CA PHE A 52 -15.93 -19.08 0.33
C PHE A 52 -15.39 -18.23 -0.82
N PHE A 53 -14.12 -18.40 -1.18
CA PHE A 53 -13.47 -17.66 -2.28
C PHE A 53 -13.28 -18.57 -3.49
N GLY A 54 -13.24 -18.00 -4.68
CA GLY A 54 -13.10 -18.78 -5.92
C GLY A 54 -11.71 -19.37 -6.18
N GLY A 55 -10.74 -19.15 -5.28
CA GLY A 55 -9.36 -19.61 -5.39
C GLY A 55 -9.01 -20.67 -4.32
N ASN A 56 -7.92 -21.41 -4.55
CA ASN A 56 -7.34 -22.33 -3.60
C ASN A 56 -5.89 -21.91 -3.30
N CYS A 57 -5.73 -20.80 -2.57
CA CYS A 57 -4.43 -20.30 -2.18
C CYS A 57 -3.89 -21.09 -0.98
N SER A 58 -2.64 -21.54 -1.07
CA SER A 58 -1.92 -22.12 0.06
C SER A 58 -1.41 -20.99 0.96
N ILE A 59 -1.87 -20.93 2.21
CA ILE A 59 -1.52 -19.85 3.15
C ILE A 59 -0.98 -20.46 4.43
N TYR A 60 0.23 -20.06 4.82
CA TYR A 60 0.89 -20.57 6.02
C TYR A 60 1.87 -19.56 6.61
N ALA A 61 2.15 -19.71 7.90
CA ALA A 61 3.23 -19.03 8.57
C ALA A 61 4.54 -19.79 8.32
N GLY A 62 5.63 -19.08 8.08
CA GLY A 62 6.94 -19.67 7.81
C GLY A 62 8.07 -18.79 8.28
N ASP A 63 9.28 -19.27 8.04
CA ASP A 63 10.53 -18.56 8.28
C ASP A 63 11.10 -17.99 6.96
N TYR A 64 12.22 -17.28 7.04
CA TYR A 64 12.85 -16.68 5.87
C TYR A 64 13.22 -17.70 4.78
N CYS A 65 13.57 -18.95 5.14
CA CYS A 65 13.84 -20.02 4.18
C CYS A 65 12.60 -20.38 3.34
N ASP A 66 11.40 -20.25 3.90
CA ASP A 66 10.17 -20.52 3.20
C ASP A 66 9.84 -19.45 2.14
N ALA A 67 10.53 -18.32 2.15
CA ALA A 67 10.43 -17.31 1.09
C ALA A 67 11.12 -17.74 -0.22
N ALA A 68 11.84 -18.86 -0.23
CA ALA A 68 12.49 -19.36 -1.44
C ALA A 68 11.45 -19.57 -2.56
N GLY A 69 11.80 -19.10 -3.77
CA GLY A 69 10.90 -19.16 -4.92
C GLY A 69 9.78 -18.12 -4.94
N SER A 70 9.76 -17.17 -4.02
CA SER A 70 8.79 -16.06 -4.08
C SER A 70 8.99 -15.19 -5.31
N ASN A 71 7.90 -14.87 -5.98
CA ASN A 71 7.88 -13.89 -7.07
C ASN A 71 7.88 -12.47 -6.51
N ILE A 72 7.16 -12.26 -5.41
CA ILE A 72 7.04 -10.96 -4.75
C ILE A 72 7.26 -11.13 -3.24
N VAL A 73 8.00 -10.20 -2.65
CA VAL A 73 8.15 -10.07 -1.20
C VAL A 73 7.64 -8.70 -0.78
N ILE A 74 6.70 -8.66 0.15
CA ILE A 74 6.08 -7.43 0.64
C ILE A 74 6.56 -7.16 2.07
N LEU A 75 7.18 -5.99 2.30
CA LEU A 75 7.61 -5.56 3.62
C LEU A 75 6.57 -4.63 4.25
N THR A 76 5.91 -5.13 5.27
CA THR A 76 4.98 -4.35 6.12
C THR A 76 5.44 -4.29 7.57
N SER A 77 6.62 -4.87 7.85
CA SER A 77 7.23 -4.89 9.18
C SER A 77 7.65 -3.49 9.61
N GLY A 78 7.38 -3.16 10.85
CA GLY A 78 7.70 -1.87 11.44
C GLY A 78 6.83 -1.59 12.65
N ILE A 79 7.17 -0.57 13.40
CA ILE A 79 6.37 -0.12 14.53
C ILE A 79 5.58 1.15 14.18
N ALA A 80 4.39 1.28 14.75
CA ALA A 80 3.62 2.51 14.68
C ALA A 80 4.22 3.57 15.63
N ARG A 81 4.00 4.85 15.32
CA ARG A 81 4.46 5.96 16.15
C ARG A 81 3.80 5.92 17.51
N LYS A 82 4.62 5.98 18.55
CA LYS A 82 4.15 6.08 19.94
C LYS A 82 3.88 7.54 20.34
N PRO A 83 3.00 7.79 21.31
CA PRO A 83 2.86 9.12 21.90
C PRO A 83 4.20 9.65 22.38
N GLY A 84 4.53 10.91 22.06
CA GLY A 84 5.81 11.55 22.44
C GLY A 84 7.00 11.20 21.56
N GLN A 85 6.94 10.19 20.71
CA GLN A 85 8.02 9.82 19.81
C GLN A 85 8.12 10.80 18.63
N THR A 86 9.33 11.24 18.30
CA THR A 86 9.59 12.08 17.13
C THR A 86 9.48 11.27 15.82
N ARG A 87 9.26 11.95 14.68
CA ARG A 87 9.29 11.29 13.35
C ARG A 87 10.66 10.67 13.05
N LEU A 88 11.74 11.33 13.49
CA LEU A 88 13.10 10.88 13.24
C LEU A 88 13.42 9.59 14.03
N GLU A 89 13.06 9.52 15.30
CA GLU A 89 13.24 8.32 16.13
C GLU A 89 12.47 7.12 15.58
N LEU A 90 11.23 7.35 15.11
CA LEU A 90 10.46 6.31 14.44
C LEU A 90 11.13 5.84 13.16
N ALA A 91 11.60 6.77 12.33
CA ALA A 91 12.30 6.46 11.08
C ALA A 91 13.55 5.62 11.36
N GLN A 92 14.38 6.03 12.33
CA GLN A 92 15.59 5.27 12.72
C GLN A 92 15.26 3.86 13.19
N THR A 93 14.19 3.70 13.97
CA THR A 93 13.77 2.38 14.46
C THR A 93 13.35 1.48 13.28
N ASN A 94 12.53 1.98 12.36
CA ASN A 94 12.06 1.20 11.23
C ASN A 94 13.19 0.93 10.21
N VAL A 95 14.16 1.84 10.06
CA VAL A 95 15.40 1.59 9.30
C VAL A 95 16.18 0.42 9.90
N ASN A 96 16.34 0.38 11.21
CA ASN A 96 17.06 -0.71 11.88
C ASN A 96 16.33 -2.06 11.71
N ILE A 97 15.00 -2.07 11.80
CA ILE A 97 14.19 -3.26 11.52
C ILE A 97 14.39 -3.71 10.06
N THR A 98 14.31 -2.81 9.10
CA THR A 98 14.53 -3.13 7.67
C THR A 98 15.94 -3.70 7.45
N LYS A 99 16.97 -3.10 8.07
CA LYS A 99 18.36 -3.59 7.99
C LYS A 99 18.55 -5.00 8.58
N SER A 100 17.80 -5.37 9.61
CA SER A 100 17.89 -6.72 10.21
C SER A 100 17.21 -7.78 9.35
N ILE A 101 16.16 -7.42 8.62
CA ILE A 101 15.39 -8.30 7.73
C ILE A 101 16.14 -8.54 6.43
N LEU A 102 16.71 -7.49 5.87
CA LEU A 102 17.27 -7.46 4.52
C LEU A 102 18.24 -8.61 4.21
N PRO A 103 19.32 -8.87 4.99
CA PRO A 103 20.27 -9.92 4.67
C PRO A 103 19.66 -11.33 4.73
N GLN A 104 18.63 -11.51 5.53
CA GLN A 104 17.94 -12.79 5.66
C GLN A 104 17.04 -13.05 4.45
N ILE A 105 16.20 -12.09 4.09
CA ILE A 105 15.24 -12.31 3.01
C ILE A 105 15.89 -12.34 1.64
N THR A 106 16.90 -11.49 1.38
CA THR A 106 17.60 -11.48 0.08
C THR A 106 18.41 -12.74 -0.15
N LYS A 107 18.86 -13.43 0.89
CA LYS A 107 19.52 -14.73 0.81
C LYS A 107 18.60 -15.80 0.20
N TYR A 108 17.33 -15.83 0.58
CA TYR A 108 16.39 -16.88 0.18
C TYR A 108 15.53 -16.50 -1.02
N ALA A 109 15.27 -15.21 -1.24
CA ALA A 109 14.46 -14.71 -2.35
C ALA A 109 15.20 -13.68 -3.23
N PRO A 110 16.43 -14.00 -3.75
CA PRO A 110 17.28 -13.02 -4.46
C PRO A 110 16.68 -12.53 -5.79
N ASN A 111 15.74 -13.25 -6.37
CA ASN A 111 15.11 -12.92 -7.66
C ASN A 111 13.71 -12.33 -7.51
N ALA A 112 13.21 -12.17 -6.30
CA ALA A 112 11.88 -11.60 -6.05
C ALA A 112 11.84 -10.11 -6.35
N ILE A 113 10.65 -9.60 -6.66
CA ILE A 113 10.36 -8.17 -6.62
C ILE A 113 9.94 -7.81 -5.19
N TYR A 114 10.57 -6.79 -4.64
CA TYR A 114 10.34 -6.32 -3.29
C TYR A 114 9.43 -5.10 -3.28
N ILE A 115 8.31 -5.18 -2.56
CA ILE A 115 7.39 -4.06 -2.38
C ILE A 115 7.52 -3.56 -0.93
N ILE A 116 7.96 -2.33 -0.77
CA ILE A 116 8.12 -1.69 0.54
C ILE A 116 6.84 -0.90 0.85
N VAL A 117 6.17 -1.26 1.95
CA VAL A 117 4.92 -0.61 2.40
C VAL A 117 5.11 0.08 3.75
N SER A 118 6.06 -0.40 4.54
CA SER A 118 6.41 0.16 5.86
C SER A 118 6.81 1.63 5.78
N ASN A 119 6.43 2.41 6.78
CA ASN A 119 6.74 3.84 6.84
C ASN A 119 7.97 4.14 7.73
N PRO A 120 8.74 5.17 7.36
CA PRO A 120 8.59 6.07 6.20
C PRO A 120 9.02 5.40 4.89
N VAL A 121 8.07 5.21 3.98
CA VAL A 121 8.22 4.31 2.83
C VAL A 121 9.36 4.70 1.89
N ASP A 122 9.54 5.98 1.59
CA ASP A 122 10.56 6.43 0.64
C ASP A 122 11.97 6.23 1.23
N ILE A 123 12.15 6.52 2.52
CA ILE A 123 13.41 6.29 3.24
C ILE A 123 13.72 4.79 3.29
N LEU A 124 12.73 3.95 3.65
CA LEU A 124 12.95 2.51 3.75
C LEU A 124 13.22 1.87 2.38
N THR A 125 12.55 2.33 1.34
CA THR A 125 12.82 1.91 -0.05
C THR A 125 14.25 2.26 -0.47
N TYR A 126 14.71 3.48 -0.17
CA TYR A 126 16.07 3.90 -0.45
C TYR A 126 17.10 3.08 0.33
N VAL A 127 16.88 2.86 1.63
CA VAL A 127 17.76 2.03 2.46
C VAL A 127 17.83 0.60 1.95
N PHE A 128 16.67 0.02 1.60
CA PHE A 128 16.59 -1.31 1.04
C PHE A 128 17.37 -1.41 -0.27
N PHE A 129 17.15 -0.46 -1.19
CA PHE A 129 17.90 -0.39 -2.45
C PHE A 129 19.40 -0.29 -2.24
N LYS A 130 19.86 0.61 -1.39
CA LYS A 130 21.31 0.83 -1.15
C LYS A 130 22.02 -0.36 -0.51
N GLN A 131 21.32 -1.18 0.24
CA GLN A 131 21.96 -2.24 1.04
C GLN A 131 21.64 -3.66 0.57
N SER A 132 20.67 -3.85 -0.30
CA SER A 132 20.27 -5.19 -0.78
C SER A 132 21.25 -5.79 -1.80
N GLY A 133 21.94 -4.97 -2.56
CA GLY A 133 22.71 -5.42 -3.74
C GLY A 133 21.84 -5.87 -4.91
N LEU A 134 20.51 -5.73 -4.80
CA LEU A 134 19.57 -6.12 -5.85
C LEU A 134 19.45 -5.04 -6.94
N PRO A 135 19.06 -5.40 -8.16
CA PRO A 135 18.78 -4.44 -9.21
C PRO A 135 17.66 -3.46 -8.82
N ALA A 136 17.77 -2.20 -9.22
CA ALA A 136 16.82 -1.15 -8.87
C ALA A 136 15.37 -1.49 -9.30
N ASN A 137 15.20 -2.15 -10.44
CA ASN A 137 13.89 -2.56 -10.96
C ASN A 137 13.25 -3.73 -10.17
N HIS A 138 13.95 -4.31 -9.21
CA HIS A 138 13.40 -5.29 -8.28
C HIS A 138 12.86 -4.68 -6.99
N ILE A 139 12.97 -3.36 -6.80
CA ILE A 139 12.59 -2.70 -5.54
C ILE A 139 11.59 -1.58 -5.81
N ILE A 140 10.41 -1.71 -5.24
CA ILE A 140 9.28 -0.79 -5.43
C ILE A 140 8.83 -0.30 -4.06
N GLY A 141 8.83 1.02 -3.85
CA GLY A 141 8.09 1.62 -2.75
C GLY A 141 6.62 1.78 -3.13
N SER A 142 5.71 1.52 -2.21
CA SER A 142 4.27 1.77 -2.45
C SER A 142 3.98 3.25 -2.70
N GLY A 143 4.84 4.14 -2.24
CA GLY A 143 4.86 5.57 -2.54
C GLY A 143 3.49 6.22 -2.40
N THR A 144 3.11 6.97 -3.39
CA THR A 144 1.87 7.75 -3.45
C THR A 144 0.68 7.02 -4.09
N VAL A 145 0.74 5.68 -4.25
CA VAL A 145 -0.39 4.89 -4.79
C VAL A 145 -1.64 5.04 -3.90
N LEU A 146 -1.45 4.97 -2.58
CA LEU A 146 -2.54 5.20 -1.62
C LEU A 146 -3.04 6.65 -1.67
N ASP A 147 -2.16 7.63 -1.77
CA ASP A 147 -2.56 9.05 -1.83
C ASP A 147 -3.35 9.34 -3.11
N THR A 148 -2.94 8.72 -4.23
CA THR A 148 -3.69 8.75 -5.49
C THR A 148 -5.10 8.17 -5.33
N SER A 149 -5.25 7.07 -4.62
CA SER A 149 -6.57 6.49 -4.33
C SER A 149 -7.44 7.43 -3.47
N ARG A 150 -6.86 8.09 -2.48
CA ARG A 150 -7.54 9.11 -1.66
C ARG A 150 -7.98 10.32 -2.47
N LEU A 151 -7.12 10.78 -3.39
CA LEU A 151 -7.44 11.86 -4.33
C LEU A 151 -8.63 11.48 -5.21
N ARG A 152 -8.58 10.29 -5.83
CA ARG A 152 -9.68 9.80 -6.68
C ARG A 152 -10.97 9.64 -5.93
N ALA A 153 -10.94 9.12 -4.70
CA ALA A 153 -12.11 9.02 -3.84
C ALA A 153 -12.71 10.39 -3.56
N ARG A 154 -11.88 11.40 -3.21
CA ARG A 154 -12.36 12.75 -2.93
C ARG A 154 -12.97 13.42 -4.15
N LEU A 155 -12.35 13.29 -5.32
CA LEU A 155 -12.88 13.82 -6.58
C LEU A 155 -14.17 13.11 -7.01
N SER A 156 -14.24 11.79 -6.82
CA SER A 156 -15.42 10.97 -7.07
C SER A 156 -16.63 11.43 -6.22
N GLU A 157 -16.41 11.69 -4.92
CA GLU A 157 -17.42 12.25 -4.02
C GLU A 157 -17.88 13.64 -4.49
N TYR A 158 -16.93 14.51 -4.84
CA TYR A 158 -17.23 15.87 -5.28
C TYR A 158 -18.08 15.91 -6.54
N TYR A 159 -17.76 15.07 -7.54
CA TYR A 159 -18.46 15.02 -8.82
C TYR A 159 -19.61 13.99 -8.86
N ASN A 160 -19.83 13.22 -7.80
CA ASN A 160 -20.80 12.11 -7.75
C ASN A 160 -20.64 11.12 -8.89
N ILE A 161 -19.43 10.67 -9.16
CA ILE A 161 -19.06 9.74 -10.22
C ILE A 161 -18.28 8.54 -9.68
N ASN A 162 -18.14 7.48 -10.48
CA ASN A 162 -17.32 6.35 -10.11
C ASN A 162 -15.83 6.72 -10.10
N GLN A 163 -15.08 6.27 -9.08
CA GLN A 163 -13.63 6.50 -8.93
C GLN A 163 -12.81 6.01 -10.11
N THR A 164 -13.28 4.99 -10.83
CA THR A 164 -12.60 4.45 -12.02
C THR A 164 -12.54 5.43 -13.18
N ASN A 165 -13.45 6.42 -13.20
CA ASN A 165 -13.50 7.47 -14.23
C ASN A 165 -12.56 8.66 -13.91
N VAL A 166 -11.98 8.68 -12.71
CA VAL A 166 -11.07 9.76 -12.30
C VAL A 166 -9.63 9.37 -12.62
N HIS A 167 -9.00 10.12 -13.52
CA HIS A 167 -7.61 9.97 -13.91
C HIS A 167 -6.79 11.13 -13.33
N ALA A 168 -6.53 11.04 -12.03
CA ALA A 168 -5.71 11.98 -11.30
C ALA A 168 -4.71 11.20 -10.42
N TYR A 169 -3.54 11.79 -10.18
CA TYR A 169 -2.43 11.14 -9.51
C TYR A 169 -1.79 12.06 -8.48
N VAL A 170 -1.20 11.48 -7.46
CA VAL A 170 -0.33 12.18 -6.52
C VAL A 170 1.10 11.74 -6.81
N PHE A 171 2.01 12.69 -6.93
CA PHE A 171 3.43 12.46 -7.19
C PHE A 171 4.30 12.96 -6.04
N GLY A 172 5.58 12.55 -6.08
CA GLY A 172 6.59 12.92 -5.10
C GLY A 172 6.68 11.94 -3.94
N GLU A 173 7.16 12.41 -2.81
CA GLU A 173 7.30 11.65 -1.57
C GLU A 173 5.93 11.35 -0.95
N HIS A 174 5.79 10.19 -0.32
CA HIS A 174 4.61 9.91 0.53
C HIS A 174 4.70 10.75 1.82
N GLY A 175 4.29 12.01 1.75
CA GLY A 175 4.41 12.97 2.85
C GLY A 175 3.96 14.38 2.46
N ASP A 176 4.49 15.36 3.19
CA ASP A 176 4.07 16.76 3.07
C ASP A 176 4.52 17.40 1.73
N SER A 177 5.57 16.87 1.09
CA SER A 177 6.09 17.35 -0.21
C SER A 177 5.39 16.76 -1.43
N SER A 178 4.44 15.84 -1.25
CA SER A 178 3.62 15.32 -2.36
C SER A 178 2.80 16.41 -3.03
N PHE A 179 2.51 16.25 -4.32
CA PHE A 179 1.73 17.21 -5.10
C PHE A 179 0.85 16.51 -6.13
N VAL A 180 -0.16 17.21 -6.61
CA VAL A 180 -1.04 16.76 -7.68
C VAL A 180 -0.72 17.51 -8.97
N PRO A 181 -0.31 16.84 -10.05
CA PRO A 181 -0.14 17.49 -11.36
C PRO A 181 -1.51 17.74 -12.01
N TRP A 182 -2.19 18.79 -11.59
CA TRP A 182 -3.55 19.13 -12.02
C TRP A 182 -3.68 19.32 -13.53
N SER A 183 -2.60 19.70 -14.22
CA SER A 183 -2.57 19.88 -15.67
C SER A 183 -2.89 18.61 -16.46
N VAL A 184 -2.65 17.44 -15.89
CA VAL A 184 -2.94 16.13 -16.52
C VAL A 184 -4.14 15.41 -15.87
N ALA A 185 -4.72 16.00 -14.83
CA ALA A 185 -5.90 15.43 -14.17
C ALA A 185 -7.13 15.59 -15.06
N ASN A 186 -7.87 14.47 -15.22
CA ASN A 186 -9.06 14.45 -16.06
C ASN A 186 -10.10 13.46 -15.53
N ILE A 187 -11.35 13.61 -15.98
CA ILE A 187 -12.44 12.70 -15.75
C ILE A 187 -12.91 12.17 -17.11
N SER A 188 -12.69 10.88 -17.35
CA SER A 188 -13.04 10.23 -18.63
C SER A 188 -12.52 11.00 -19.86
N GLY A 189 -11.32 11.58 -19.78
CA GLY A 189 -10.69 12.34 -20.86
C GLY A 189 -11.00 13.84 -20.85
N VAL A 190 -11.94 14.32 -20.04
CA VAL A 190 -12.25 15.75 -19.90
C VAL A 190 -11.31 16.37 -18.86
N PRO A 191 -10.50 17.40 -19.20
CA PRO A 191 -9.64 18.05 -18.21
C PRO A 191 -10.43 18.52 -16.99
N ILE A 192 -9.87 18.31 -15.80
CA ILE A 192 -10.62 18.58 -14.56
C ILE A 192 -11.07 20.03 -14.40
N LYS A 193 -10.32 20.98 -14.97
CA LYS A 193 -10.67 22.40 -15.00
C LYS A 193 -11.96 22.71 -15.78
N ASP A 194 -12.31 21.83 -16.75
CA ASP A 194 -13.45 22.00 -17.64
C ASP A 194 -14.66 21.17 -17.16
N CYS A 195 -14.47 20.26 -16.20
CA CYS A 195 -15.51 19.36 -15.67
C CYS A 195 -16.72 20.09 -15.05
N PRO A 196 -16.57 21.19 -14.30
CA PRO A 196 -17.71 21.87 -13.69
C PRO A 196 -18.79 22.29 -14.69
N GLN A 197 -18.40 22.56 -15.93
CA GLN A 197 -19.31 22.98 -17.00
C GLN A 197 -20.06 21.79 -17.65
N LEU A 198 -19.51 20.59 -17.56
CA LEU A 198 -19.99 19.42 -18.30
C LEU A 198 -20.71 18.38 -17.43
N ILE A 199 -20.40 18.33 -16.13
CA ILE A 199 -20.86 17.26 -15.22
C ILE A 199 -21.94 17.78 -14.26
N THR A 200 -22.11 19.08 -14.08
CA THR A 200 -23.15 19.64 -13.21
C THR A 200 -24.54 19.45 -13.81
N THR A 201 -25.44 18.88 -13.02
CA THR A 201 -26.86 18.84 -13.34
C THR A 201 -27.37 20.28 -13.51
N PRO A 202 -28.11 20.61 -14.58
CA PRO A 202 -28.70 21.95 -14.75
C PRO A 202 -29.46 22.37 -13.49
N GLY A 203 -29.12 23.56 -12.94
CA GLY A 203 -29.73 24.08 -11.73
C GLY A 203 -28.99 23.75 -10.41
N MET A 204 -27.97 22.89 -10.42
CA MET A 204 -27.06 22.70 -9.29
C MET A 204 -25.86 23.65 -9.42
N ILE A 205 -25.66 24.49 -8.41
CA ILE A 205 -24.43 25.26 -8.25
C ILE A 205 -23.44 24.38 -7.54
N SER A 206 -22.51 23.75 -8.29
CA SER A 206 -21.35 23.13 -7.65
C SER A 206 -20.40 24.23 -7.20
N PRO A 207 -19.94 24.25 -5.94
CA PRO A 207 -18.90 25.18 -5.51
C PRO A 207 -17.66 24.95 -6.39
N ALA A 208 -16.90 26.01 -6.65
CA ALA A 208 -15.64 25.90 -7.38
C ALA A 208 -14.72 24.88 -6.68
N LEU A 209 -14.06 24.02 -7.47
CA LEU A 209 -13.12 23.05 -6.95
C LEU A 209 -11.88 23.79 -6.42
N ASP A 210 -11.62 23.71 -5.11
CA ASP A 210 -10.40 24.24 -4.51
C ASP A 210 -9.32 23.15 -4.51
N PHE A 211 -8.39 23.25 -5.43
CA PHE A 211 -7.29 22.30 -5.59
C PHE A 211 -6.40 22.23 -4.33
N ALA A 212 -6.15 23.35 -3.67
CA ALA A 212 -5.32 23.41 -2.47
C ALA A 212 -6.01 22.72 -1.28
N GLU A 213 -7.33 22.90 -1.15
CA GLU A 213 -8.13 22.19 -0.14
C GLU A 213 -8.07 20.67 -0.38
N ILE A 214 -8.23 20.22 -1.63
CA ILE A 214 -8.17 18.79 -1.97
C ILE A 214 -6.80 18.20 -1.67
N GLU A 215 -5.71 18.85 -2.04
CA GLU A 215 -4.37 18.38 -1.69
C GLU A 215 -4.17 18.28 -0.17
N THR A 216 -4.62 19.30 0.55
CA THR A 216 -4.59 19.29 2.03
C THR A 216 -5.44 18.15 2.60
N TYR A 217 -6.61 17.89 2.02
CA TYR A 217 -7.47 16.77 2.40
C TYR A 217 -6.75 15.44 2.22
N VAL A 218 -6.11 15.21 1.07
CA VAL A 218 -5.40 13.97 0.75
C VAL A 218 -4.25 13.74 1.74
N LYS A 219 -3.39 14.75 1.95
CA LYS A 219 -2.26 14.68 2.90
C LYS A 219 -2.70 14.35 4.33
N LYS A 220 -3.83 14.90 4.78
CA LYS A 220 -4.37 14.67 6.13
C LYS A 220 -5.26 13.42 6.27
N SER A 221 -5.56 12.71 5.17
CA SER A 221 -6.51 11.59 5.19
C SER A 221 -6.09 10.45 6.12
N GLY A 222 -4.80 10.09 6.13
CA GLY A 222 -4.28 9.07 7.03
C GLY A 222 -4.52 9.39 8.49
N GLY A 223 -4.20 10.61 8.92
CA GLY A 223 -4.44 11.08 10.28
C GLY A 223 -5.92 11.08 10.68
N ARG A 224 -6.81 11.44 9.75
CA ARG A 224 -8.27 11.42 9.98
C ARG A 224 -8.81 10.00 10.23
N VAL A 225 -8.28 8.99 9.50
CA VAL A 225 -8.65 7.58 9.69
C VAL A 225 -8.12 7.09 11.03
N ILE A 226 -6.85 7.36 11.35
CA ILE A 226 -6.22 6.94 12.60
C ILE A 226 -6.96 7.54 13.81
N ALA A 227 -7.33 8.81 13.76
CA ALA A 227 -8.06 9.47 14.85
C ALA A 227 -9.43 8.83 15.14
N ARG A 228 -10.05 8.15 14.16
CA ARG A 228 -11.38 7.54 14.29
C ARG A 228 -11.37 6.06 14.63
N LYS A 229 -10.40 5.30 14.11
CA LYS A 229 -10.36 3.83 14.28
C LYS A 229 -9.02 3.29 14.78
N GLY A 230 -8.11 4.16 15.21
CA GLY A 230 -6.80 3.80 15.78
C GLY A 230 -5.72 3.50 14.77
N ALA A 231 -6.05 2.92 13.61
CA ALA A 231 -5.08 2.57 12.57
C ALA A 231 -5.69 2.66 11.17
N THR A 232 -4.86 2.83 10.14
CA THR A 232 -5.25 2.73 8.73
C THR A 232 -4.60 1.49 8.12
N PHE A 233 -5.38 0.61 7.51
CA PHE A 233 -4.85 -0.62 6.92
C PHE A 233 -5.62 -1.12 5.69
N TYR A 234 -6.91 -0.85 5.50
CA TYR A 234 -7.65 -1.37 4.35
C TYR A 234 -7.16 -0.79 3.01
N ALA A 235 -7.13 0.54 2.89
CA ALA A 235 -6.77 1.18 1.62
C ALA A 235 -5.29 1.01 1.27
N VAL A 236 -4.38 1.01 2.26
CA VAL A 236 -2.95 0.73 2.01
C VAL A 236 -2.74 -0.71 1.58
N SER A 237 -3.49 -1.65 2.14
CA SER A 237 -3.43 -3.06 1.74
C SER A 237 -3.96 -3.25 0.32
N ALA A 238 -5.08 -2.61 -0.03
CA ALA A 238 -5.59 -2.61 -1.40
C ALA A 238 -4.59 -1.99 -2.39
N ALA A 239 -3.88 -0.92 -2.01
CA ALA A 239 -2.83 -0.31 -2.83
C ALA A 239 -1.66 -1.28 -3.05
N GLY A 240 -1.20 -1.99 -2.01
CA GLY A 240 -0.17 -3.03 -2.13
C GLY A 240 -0.60 -4.17 -3.06
N CYS A 241 -1.82 -4.66 -2.92
CA CYS A 241 -2.38 -5.70 -3.79
C CYS A 241 -2.54 -5.21 -5.24
N HIS A 242 -2.89 -3.94 -5.45
CA HIS A 242 -2.94 -3.34 -6.78
C HIS A 242 -1.56 -3.36 -7.46
N ILE A 243 -0.48 -3.02 -6.73
CA ILE A 243 0.89 -3.12 -7.25
C ILE A 243 1.19 -4.58 -7.64
N CYS A 244 0.88 -5.55 -6.77
CA CYS A 244 1.06 -6.97 -7.08
C CYS A 244 0.32 -7.36 -8.38
N LYS A 245 -0.92 -6.90 -8.55
CA LYS A 245 -1.71 -7.16 -9.76
C LYS A 245 -1.10 -6.56 -11.03
N CYS A 246 -0.42 -5.42 -10.94
CA CYS A 246 0.24 -4.78 -12.09
C CYS A 246 1.55 -5.46 -12.48
N LEU A 247 2.14 -6.29 -11.60
CA LEU A 247 3.37 -7.03 -11.86
C LEU A 247 3.11 -8.42 -12.46
N HIS A 248 1.87 -8.77 -12.63
CA HIS A 248 1.35 -9.94 -13.32
C HIS A 248 1.05 -9.62 -14.79
#